data_3b1641652adc681ad26fb602d94cfd9a
#
_entry.id   3b1641652adc681ad26fb602d94cfd9a
#
_cell.length_a   1.000
_cell.length_b   1.000
_cell.length_c   1.000
_cell.angle_alpha   90.00
_cell.angle_beta   90.00
_cell.angle_gamma   90.00
#
_symmetry.space_group_name_H-M   'P 1'
#
loop_
_entity.id
_entity.type
_entity.pdbx_description
1 polymer ?
#
loop_
_entity_poly.entity_id
_entity_poly.type
_entity_poly.pdbx_seq_one_letter_code
_entity_poly.pdbx_strand_id
1 'polypeptide(L)'
;MRKKPMLAYPVSDKPINYKDKVFMQPKLDGVRCVIQRESDFPGQEYLASFSVKAYSRTGKEWKNIDHILAQLKPFFQKYPNVILDGELYNHDFKDDFEKIISMVRKTKPTPEARLKSAENVQFHCYDIIDEELPFDQRIKFVNQSLMLLGDSIHAVQTLTNVGNHTQAKIFHTNYLNQGYEGSIVRTNDTYACKRSHNLRKFKDFHDAEAEITGWVEGKGKRIGTIGKFLAVDSDGNE
;
A
#
# COMPACT_ATOMS: atom_id res chain seq x y z
N MET A 1 3.93 16.81 12.60
CA MET A 1 3.26 15.56 13.10
C MET A 1 3.01 14.65 11.91
N ARG A 2 3.34 13.34 11.99
CA ARG A 2 3.16 12.42 10.84
C ARG A 2 1.67 12.17 10.57
N LYS A 3 1.23 12.36 9.32
CA LYS A 3 -0.14 12.06 8.92
C LYS A 3 -0.37 10.54 8.85
N LYS A 4 -1.53 10.09 9.31
CA LYS A 4 -1.92 8.67 9.22
C LYS A 4 -2.48 8.40 7.82
N PRO A 5 -2.17 7.24 7.19
CA PRO A 5 -2.75 6.91 5.90
C PRO A 5 -4.25 6.59 6.02
N MET A 6 -5.00 6.89 4.96
CA MET A 6 -6.42 6.52 4.84
C MET A 6 -6.55 4.99 4.82
N LEU A 7 -7.56 4.47 5.52
CA LEU A 7 -7.86 3.04 5.56
C LEU A 7 -9.22 2.76 4.91
N ALA A 8 -9.27 1.65 4.17
CA ALA A 8 -10.47 1.25 3.44
C ALA A 8 -11.51 0.56 4.33
N TYR A 9 -12.80 0.84 4.07
CA TYR A 9 -13.91 -0.04 4.43
C TYR A 9 -14.12 -1.12 3.37
N PRO A 10 -14.80 -2.24 3.71
CA PRO A 10 -15.31 -3.16 2.69
C PRO A 10 -16.32 -2.45 1.77
N VAL A 11 -16.39 -2.84 0.49
CA VAL A 11 -17.36 -2.29 -0.46
C VAL A 11 -18.80 -2.60 -0.06
N SER A 12 -19.02 -3.71 0.64
CA SER A 12 -20.32 -4.14 1.16
C SER A 12 -20.84 -3.33 2.34
N ASP A 13 -19.99 -2.55 3.01
CA ASP A 13 -20.34 -1.83 4.24
C ASP A 13 -21.37 -0.71 4.00
N LYS A 14 -21.26 -0.04 2.84
CA LYS A 14 -22.19 1.04 2.45
C LYS A 14 -22.29 1.13 0.92
N PRO A 15 -23.48 1.33 0.33
CA PRO A 15 -23.62 1.53 -1.11
C PRO A 15 -22.76 2.67 -1.67
N ILE A 16 -22.23 2.47 -2.89
CA ILE A 16 -21.47 3.49 -3.61
C ILE A 16 -22.46 4.35 -4.43
N ASN A 17 -22.33 5.67 -4.32
CA ASN A 17 -23.06 6.58 -5.19
C ASN A 17 -22.28 6.75 -6.51
N TYR A 18 -22.69 6.04 -7.55
CA TYR A 18 -22.06 6.12 -8.88
C TYR A 18 -22.50 7.34 -9.71
N LYS A 19 -23.37 8.21 -9.18
CA LYS A 19 -23.68 9.50 -9.82
C LYS A 19 -22.52 10.49 -9.69
N ASP A 20 -21.71 10.32 -8.67
CA ASP A 20 -20.46 11.07 -8.46
C ASP A 20 -19.31 10.41 -9.22
N LYS A 21 -18.18 11.11 -9.33
CA LYS A 21 -16.97 10.51 -9.91
C LYS A 21 -16.47 9.36 -9.02
N VAL A 22 -16.42 8.18 -9.60
CA VAL A 22 -15.88 6.97 -8.93
C VAL A 22 -14.68 6.47 -9.73
N PHE A 23 -13.66 6.03 -9.02
CA PHE A 23 -12.39 5.55 -9.55
C PHE A 23 -12.12 4.14 -9.04
N MET A 24 -11.38 3.37 -9.83
CA MET A 24 -10.90 2.06 -9.40
C MET A 24 -9.41 1.89 -9.66
N GLN A 25 -8.77 1.20 -8.74
CA GLN A 25 -7.36 0.80 -8.80
C GLN A 25 -7.24 -0.68 -8.47
N PRO A 26 -6.22 -1.40 -8.98
CA PRO A 26 -5.93 -2.74 -8.50
C PRO A 26 -5.59 -2.68 -7.01
N LYS A 27 -6.00 -3.69 -6.25
CA LYS A 27 -5.56 -3.87 -4.88
C LYS A 27 -4.27 -4.67 -4.89
N LEU A 28 -3.17 -3.99 -4.58
CA LEU A 28 -1.86 -4.60 -4.51
C LEU A 28 -1.73 -5.39 -3.21
N ASP A 29 -1.21 -6.61 -3.30
CA ASP A 29 -0.87 -7.41 -2.13
C ASP A 29 0.59 -7.18 -1.76
N GLY A 30 0.83 -6.06 -1.13
CA GLY A 30 2.15 -5.59 -0.74
C GLY A 30 2.19 -5.02 0.67
N VAL A 31 3.13 -4.14 0.91
CA VAL A 31 3.35 -3.52 2.23
C VAL A 31 3.18 -2.01 2.13
N ARG A 32 2.18 -1.47 2.86
CA ARG A 32 1.92 -0.02 2.88
C ARG A 32 3.18 0.78 3.15
N CYS A 33 3.41 1.80 2.32
CA CYS A 33 4.54 2.70 2.42
C CYS A 33 4.09 4.14 2.22
N VAL A 34 4.33 4.97 3.24
CA VAL A 34 4.14 6.42 3.18
C VAL A 34 5.51 7.07 3.13
N ILE A 35 5.78 7.86 2.09
CA ILE A 35 7.09 8.49 1.88
C ILE A 35 6.95 10.00 1.94
N GLN A 36 7.87 10.65 2.68
CA GLN A 36 7.90 12.10 2.87
C GLN A 36 9.33 12.62 2.98
N ARG A 37 9.49 13.92 2.76
CA ARG A 37 10.69 14.65 3.13
C ARG A 37 10.68 14.97 4.62
N GLU A 38 11.84 14.90 5.26
CA GLU A 38 12.07 15.39 6.61
C GLU A 38 13.32 16.29 6.62
N SER A 39 13.26 17.41 7.32
CA SER A 39 14.44 18.25 7.55
C SER A 39 15.43 17.49 8.42
N ASP A 40 16.71 17.53 8.06
CA ASP A 40 17.78 16.97 8.89
C ASP A 40 18.02 17.82 10.15
N PHE A 41 17.51 19.07 10.16
CA PHE A 41 17.62 20.04 11.24
C PHE A 41 16.23 20.60 11.59
N PRO A 42 15.39 19.85 12.35
CA PRO A 42 14.08 20.34 12.77
C PRO A 42 14.17 21.67 13.52
N GLY A 43 13.35 22.67 13.12
CA GLY A 43 13.40 24.04 13.64
C GLY A 43 14.43 24.95 12.96
N GLN A 44 15.17 24.43 12.01
CA GLN A 44 16.17 25.18 11.21
C GLN A 44 15.99 24.85 9.72
N GLU A 45 14.76 24.99 9.22
CA GLU A 45 14.37 24.62 7.84
C GLU A 45 15.10 25.45 6.77
N TYR A 46 15.75 26.57 7.16
CA TYR A 46 16.64 27.36 6.30
C TYR A 46 17.93 26.60 5.92
N LEU A 47 18.33 25.59 6.70
CA LEU A 47 19.40 24.66 6.33
C LEU A 47 18.83 23.67 5.33
N ALA A 48 19.07 23.87 4.05
CA ALA A 48 18.46 23.13 2.92
C ALA A 48 18.69 21.60 2.91
N SER A 49 19.31 21.04 3.97
CA SER A 49 19.55 19.60 4.10
C SER A 49 18.28 18.86 4.50
N PHE A 50 18.00 17.76 3.80
CA PHE A 50 16.86 16.92 4.08
C PHE A 50 17.15 15.46 3.74
N SER A 51 16.44 14.57 4.42
CA SER A 51 16.35 13.16 4.09
C SER A 51 14.95 12.81 3.58
N VAL A 52 14.89 11.79 2.71
CA VAL A 52 13.63 11.16 2.31
C VAL A 52 13.42 9.96 3.23
N LYS A 53 12.24 9.88 3.85
CA LYS A 53 11.90 8.85 4.83
C LYS A 53 10.65 8.10 4.42
N ALA A 54 10.63 6.82 4.69
CA ALA A 54 9.53 5.93 4.37
C ALA A 54 9.02 5.20 5.62
N TYR A 55 7.71 5.08 5.73
CA TYR A 55 7.04 4.57 6.92
C TYR A 55 5.94 3.58 6.60
N SER A 56 5.80 2.57 7.45
CA SER A 56 4.67 1.64 7.43
C SER A 56 3.37 2.33 7.86
N ARG A 57 2.24 1.63 7.68
CA ARG A 57 0.92 2.05 8.18
C ARG A 57 0.91 2.46 9.66
N THR A 58 1.71 1.80 10.49
CA THR A 58 1.80 2.05 11.93
C THR A 58 2.90 3.05 12.30
N GLY A 59 3.64 3.57 11.31
CA GLY A 59 4.68 4.56 11.50
C GLY A 59 6.06 3.99 11.79
N LYS A 60 6.29 2.69 11.61
CA LYS A 60 7.62 2.09 11.66
C LYS A 60 8.39 2.45 10.38
N GLU A 61 9.61 2.93 10.50
CA GLU A 61 10.47 3.28 9.37
C GLU A 61 10.91 2.04 8.58
N TRP A 62 10.85 2.13 7.25
CA TRP A 62 11.42 1.14 6.34
C TRP A 62 12.89 1.48 6.07
N LYS A 63 13.80 0.51 6.25
CA LYS A 63 15.26 0.74 6.18
C LYS A 63 15.96 -0.01 5.05
N ASN A 64 15.27 -0.84 4.31
CA ASN A 64 15.86 -1.63 3.23
C ASN A 64 15.26 -1.29 1.87
N ILE A 65 15.09 0.01 1.58
CA ILE A 65 14.54 0.54 0.33
C ILE A 65 15.29 1.79 -0.12
N ASP A 66 16.61 1.86 0.13
CA ASP A 66 17.43 3.04 -0.16
C ASP A 66 17.40 3.45 -1.63
N HIS A 67 17.32 2.48 -2.55
CA HIS A 67 17.21 2.72 -3.99
C HIS A 67 15.94 3.53 -4.34
N ILE A 68 14.80 3.24 -3.70
CA ILE A 68 13.55 4.00 -3.87
C ILE A 68 13.70 5.42 -3.33
N LEU A 69 14.27 5.56 -2.13
CA LEU A 69 14.46 6.87 -1.50
C LEU A 69 15.42 7.75 -2.31
N ALA A 70 16.47 7.17 -2.88
CA ALA A 70 17.41 7.85 -3.74
C ALA A 70 16.76 8.35 -5.04
N GLN A 71 15.94 7.52 -5.70
CA GLN A 71 15.19 7.89 -6.90
C GLN A 71 14.16 9.01 -6.63
N LEU A 72 13.58 9.06 -5.44
CA LEU A 72 12.62 10.08 -5.04
C LEU A 72 13.24 11.40 -4.55
N LYS A 73 14.56 11.47 -4.35
CA LYS A 73 15.21 12.67 -3.84
C LYS A 73 14.98 13.91 -4.71
N PRO A 74 15.10 13.86 -6.06
CA PRO A 74 14.79 15.00 -6.94
C PRO A 74 13.31 15.43 -6.87
N PHE A 75 12.39 14.46 -6.74
CA PHE A 75 10.97 14.74 -6.54
C PHE A 75 10.75 15.60 -5.29
N PHE A 76 11.31 15.22 -4.15
CA PHE A 76 11.16 15.94 -2.89
C PHE A 76 11.96 17.25 -2.81
N GLN A 77 12.94 17.46 -3.67
CA GLN A 77 13.54 18.79 -3.88
C GLN A 77 12.52 19.74 -4.51
N LYS A 78 11.77 19.27 -5.50
CA LYS A 78 10.77 20.07 -6.22
C LYS A 78 9.45 20.23 -5.43
N TYR A 79 9.04 19.20 -4.70
CA TYR A 79 7.77 19.12 -3.98
C TYR A 79 7.97 18.79 -2.50
N PRO A 80 8.52 19.73 -1.70
CA PRO A 80 8.99 19.44 -0.34
C PRO A 80 7.90 19.05 0.65
N ASN A 81 6.66 19.45 0.42
CA ASN A 81 5.53 19.24 1.34
C ASN A 81 4.63 18.06 0.96
N VAL A 82 4.89 17.41 -0.17
CA VAL A 82 4.10 16.26 -0.61
C VAL A 82 4.39 15.06 0.27
N ILE A 83 3.36 14.29 0.57
CA ILE A 83 3.46 12.99 1.24
C ILE A 83 2.89 11.96 0.29
N LEU A 84 3.73 11.07 -0.22
CA LEU A 84 3.34 9.98 -1.11
C LEU A 84 2.74 8.84 -0.29
N ASP A 85 1.65 8.25 -0.80
CA ASP A 85 0.97 7.11 -0.22
C ASP A 85 0.89 5.98 -1.24
N GLY A 86 1.51 4.85 -0.93
CA GLY A 86 1.66 3.74 -1.87
C GLY A 86 1.92 2.40 -1.19
N GLU A 87 2.36 1.45 -1.99
CA GLU A 87 2.67 0.09 -1.60
C GLU A 87 4.09 -0.27 -2.03
N LEU A 88 4.85 -0.95 -1.19
CA LEU A 88 6.04 -1.70 -1.59
C LEU A 88 5.57 -3.02 -2.18
N TYR A 89 5.81 -3.22 -3.45
CA TYR A 89 5.22 -4.29 -4.23
C TYR A 89 6.12 -4.66 -5.42
N ASN A 90 5.91 -5.82 -5.96
CA ASN A 90 6.36 -6.21 -7.29
C ASN A 90 5.40 -7.28 -7.82
N HIS A 91 4.86 -7.07 -9.01
CA HIS A 91 3.84 -7.94 -9.60
C HIS A 91 4.37 -9.35 -9.93
N ASP A 92 5.67 -9.49 -10.15
CA ASP A 92 6.32 -10.79 -10.37
C ASP A 92 6.25 -11.71 -9.14
N PHE A 93 5.95 -11.13 -7.96
CA PHE A 93 5.77 -11.85 -6.70
C PHE A 93 4.33 -11.79 -6.17
N LYS A 94 3.35 -11.61 -7.07
CA LYS A 94 1.94 -11.49 -6.70
C LYS A 94 1.41 -12.70 -5.90
N ASP A 95 1.99 -13.89 -6.12
CA ASP A 95 1.63 -15.13 -5.44
C ASP A 95 2.55 -15.44 -4.23
N ASP A 96 3.50 -14.56 -3.90
CA ASP A 96 4.49 -14.73 -2.82
C ASP A 96 4.71 -13.42 -2.04
N PHE A 97 3.66 -12.98 -1.36
CA PHE A 97 3.66 -11.79 -0.50
C PHE A 97 4.78 -11.82 0.57
N GLU A 98 5.07 -12.99 1.14
CA GLU A 98 6.10 -13.16 2.15
C GLU A 98 7.49 -12.78 1.64
N LYS A 99 7.75 -12.93 0.34
CA LYS A 99 9.01 -12.56 -0.29
C LYS A 99 9.27 -11.05 -0.20
N ILE A 100 8.26 -10.22 -0.51
CA ILE A 100 8.35 -8.76 -0.36
C ILE A 100 8.55 -8.39 1.11
N ILE A 101 7.74 -8.95 2.02
CA ILE A 101 7.84 -8.71 3.45
C ILE A 101 9.24 -9.04 3.97
N SER A 102 9.79 -10.19 3.61
CA SER A 102 11.10 -10.65 4.05
C SER A 102 12.24 -9.69 3.66
N MET A 103 12.11 -9.04 2.50
CA MET A 103 13.07 -8.05 2.02
C MET A 103 12.94 -6.72 2.76
N VAL A 104 11.72 -6.16 2.91
CA VAL A 104 11.52 -4.79 3.42
C VAL A 104 11.57 -4.69 4.95
N ARG A 105 11.28 -5.76 5.69
CA ARG A 105 11.25 -5.74 7.17
C ARG A 105 12.62 -5.72 7.84
N LYS A 106 13.71 -5.83 7.08
CA LYS A 106 15.07 -5.83 7.65
C LYS A 106 15.40 -4.47 8.26
N THR A 107 15.64 -4.44 9.56
CA THR A 107 15.98 -3.22 10.31
C THR A 107 17.48 -2.90 10.30
N LYS A 108 18.32 -3.92 10.04
CA LYS A 108 19.77 -3.83 9.88
C LYS A 108 20.16 -4.59 8.61
N PRO A 109 19.86 -4.03 7.40
CA PRO A 109 20.14 -4.74 6.16
C PRO A 109 21.64 -4.84 5.89
N THR A 110 22.07 -6.02 5.43
CA THR A 110 23.42 -6.22 4.90
C THR A 110 23.53 -5.65 3.49
N PRO A 111 24.75 -5.48 2.93
CA PRO A 111 24.92 -5.06 1.53
C PRO A 111 24.16 -5.97 0.54
N GLU A 112 24.20 -7.28 0.70
CA GLU A 112 23.50 -8.25 -0.14
C GLU A 112 21.97 -8.10 -0.02
N ALA A 113 21.47 -7.81 1.19
CA ALA A 113 20.05 -7.56 1.39
C ALA A 113 19.58 -6.27 0.70
N ARG A 114 20.43 -5.24 0.65
CA ARG A 114 20.17 -3.99 -0.08
C ARG A 114 20.11 -4.21 -1.58
N LEU A 115 21.09 -4.96 -2.13
CA LEU A 115 21.10 -5.33 -3.55
C LEU A 115 19.83 -6.11 -3.92
N LYS A 116 19.51 -7.16 -3.15
CA LYS A 116 18.31 -7.95 -3.38
C LYS A 116 17.02 -7.11 -3.32
N SER A 117 16.95 -6.14 -2.41
CA SER A 117 15.82 -5.21 -2.34
C SER A 117 15.79 -4.29 -3.56
N ALA A 118 16.93 -3.78 -4.01
CA ALA A 118 17.02 -2.90 -5.18
C ALA A 118 16.58 -3.57 -6.48
N GLU A 119 16.85 -4.86 -6.62
CA GLU A 119 16.44 -5.66 -7.79
C GLU A 119 14.96 -6.02 -7.80
N ASN A 120 14.32 -6.11 -6.64
CA ASN A 120 13.03 -6.78 -6.52
C ASN A 120 11.92 -5.93 -5.91
N VAL A 121 12.22 -4.89 -5.15
CA VAL A 121 11.19 -4.08 -4.47
C VAL A 121 10.94 -2.79 -5.22
N GLN A 122 9.68 -2.53 -5.55
CA GLN A 122 9.22 -1.32 -6.21
C GLN A 122 8.27 -0.56 -5.29
N PHE A 123 8.15 0.75 -5.51
CA PHE A 123 7.16 1.60 -4.85
C PHE A 123 6.05 1.97 -5.84
N HIS A 124 4.85 1.52 -5.57
CA HIS A 124 3.65 1.77 -6.34
C HIS A 124 2.80 2.83 -5.64
N CYS A 125 2.83 4.06 -6.13
CA CYS A 125 2.09 5.18 -5.58
C CYS A 125 0.67 5.22 -6.12
N TYR A 126 -0.33 5.24 -5.25
CA TYR A 126 -1.73 5.29 -5.63
C TYR A 126 -2.45 6.55 -5.12
N ASP A 127 -1.81 7.38 -4.30
CA ASP A 127 -2.37 8.63 -3.79
C ASP A 127 -1.27 9.55 -3.21
N ILE A 128 -1.64 10.77 -2.87
CA ILE A 128 -0.90 11.65 -1.96
C ILE A 128 -1.78 12.01 -0.76
N ILE A 129 -1.16 12.25 0.40
CA ILE A 129 -1.89 12.68 1.59
C ILE A 129 -2.10 14.19 1.54
N ASP A 130 -3.22 14.58 0.94
CA ASP A 130 -3.68 15.96 0.85
C ASP A 130 -5.16 16.04 1.25
N GLU A 131 -5.44 16.73 2.35
CA GLU A 131 -6.77 16.82 2.95
C GLU A 131 -7.65 17.92 2.33
N GLU A 132 -7.12 18.66 1.34
CA GLU A 132 -7.83 19.76 0.67
C GLU A 132 -8.21 19.40 -0.77
N LEU A 133 -7.37 18.63 -1.47
CA LEU A 133 -7.59 18.28 -2.86
C LEU A 133 -8.51 17.05 -3.01
N PRO A 134 -9.46 17.07 -3.97
CA PRO A 134 -10.23 15.88 -4.34
C PRO A 134 -9.35 14.84 -5.05
N PHE A 135 -9.80 13.58 -5.08
CA PHE A 135 -8.98 12.47 -5.57
C PHE A 135 -8.54 12.62 -7.03
N ASP A 136 -9.37 13.15 -7.92
CA ASP A 136 -9.02 13.35 -9.33
C ASP A 136 -7.81 14.30 -9.51
N GLN A 137 -7.70 15.33 -8.68
CA GLN A 137 -6.55 16.23 -8.70
C GLN A 137 -5.31 15.55 -8.11
N ARG A 138 -5.45 14.82 -7.02
CA ARG A 138 -4.35 14.07 -6.38
C ARG A 138 -3.75 13.02 -7.32
N ILE A 139 -4.59 12.20 -7.97
CA ILE A 139 -4.10 11.16 -8.88
C ILE A 139 -3.53 11.74 -10.18
N LYS A 140 -4.09 12.84 -10.68
CA LYS A 140 -3.51 13.58 -11.80
C LYS A 140 -2.09 14.05 -11.46
N PHE A 141 -1.89 14.61 -10.27
CA PHE A 141 -0.56 15.02 -9.80
C PHE A 141 0.39 13.83 -9.72
N VAL A 142 -0.02 12.70 -9.13
CA VAL A 142 0.78 11.46 -9.05
C VAL A 142 1.23 11.02 -10.44
N ASN A 143 0.30 10.90 -11.39
CA ASN A 143 0.59 10.45 -12.76
C ASN A 143 1.57 11.38 -13.49
N GLN A 144 1.44 12.70 -13.30
CA GLN A 144 2.31 13.67 -13.97
C GLN A 144 3.69 13.79 -13.33
N SER A 145 3.78 13.65 -12.02
CA SER A 145 5.01 13.93 -11.27
C SER A 145 5.94 12.73 -11.10
N LEU A 146 5.40 11.49 -11.18
CA LEU A 146 6.19 10.28 -10.98
C LEU A 146 6.62 9.58 -12.28
N MET A 147 6.10 10.00 -13.44
CA MET A 147 6.25 9.29 -14.73
C MET A 147 7.70 9.01 -15.16
N LEU A 148 8.69 9.76 -14.68
CA LEU A 148 10.07 9.66 -15.15
C LEU A 148 11.11 9.56 -14.02
N LEU A 149 10.71 9.06 -12.85
CA LEU A 149 11.59 9.06 -11.67
C LEU A 149 12.52 7.84 -11.53
N GLY A 150 12.34 6.80 -12.35
CA GLY A 150 13.15 5.58 -12.34
C GLY A 150 12.34 4.30 -12.31
N ASP A 151 13.03 3.17 -12.51
CA ASP A 151 12.41 1.87 -12.74
C ASP A 151 11.74 1.25 -11.50
N SER A 152 12.04 1.76 -10.31
CA SER A 152 11.45 1.28 -9.06
C SER A 152 10.28 2.14 -8.56
N ILE A 153 9.87 3.17 -9.34
CA ILE A 153 8.79 4.10 -8.96
C ILE A 153 7.67 4.04 -9.97
N HIS A 154 6.49 3.64 -9.54
CA HIS A 154 5.32 3.49 -10.41
C HIS A 154 4.12 4.28 -9.87
N ALA A 155 3.37 4.92 -10.76
CA ALA A 155 2.02 5.38 -10.46
C ALA A 155 1.04 4.22 -10.72
N VAL A 156 0.17 3.93 -9.76
CA VAL A 156 -0.83 2.87 -9.91
C VAL A 156 -1.88 3.28 -10.95
N GLN A 157 -2.09 2.43 -11.95
CA GLN A 157 -3.13 2.64 -12.95
C GLN A 157 -4.49 2.88 -12.29
N THR A 158 -5.14 3.95 -12.69
CA THR A 158 -6.42 4.36 -12.11
C THR A 158 -7.46 4.47 -13.22
N LEU A 159 -8.50 3.65 -13.12
CA LEU A 159 -9.67 3.76 -13.97
C LEU A 159 -10.56 4.90 -13.48
N THR A 160 -11.02 5.75 -14.39
CA THR A 160 -11.85 6.91 -14.10
C THR A 160 -13.29 6.66 -14.58
N ASN A 161 -14.25 7.33 -13.97
CA ASN A 161 -15.66 7.33 -14.41
C ASN A 161 -16.31 5.93 -14.39
N VAL A 162 -16.13 5.20 -13.29
CA VAL A 162 -16.86 3.95 -13.06
C VAL A 162 -18.34 4.29 -12.83
N GLY A 163 -19.20 4.00 -13.82
CA GLY A 163 -20.55 4.55 -13.87
C GLY A 163 -21.62 3.76 -13.08
N ASN A 164 -21.36 2.50 -12.72
CA ASN A 164 -22.31 1.68 -11.99
C ASN A 164 -21.64 0.44 -11.34
N HIS A 165 -22.40 -0.26 -10.51
CA HIS A 165 -21.91 -1.43 -9.78
C HIS A 165 -21.56 -2.61 -10.71
N THR A 166 -22.29 -2.82 -11.79
CA THR A 166 -21.99 -3.87 -12.79
C THR A 166 -20.63 -3.64 -13.43
N GLN A 167 -20.36 -2.40 -13.85
CA GLN A 167 -19.06 -2.03 -14.42
C GLN A 167 -17.94 -2.20 -13.38
N ALA A 168 -18.16 -1.81 -12.12
CA ALA A 168 -17.20 -2.03 -11.04
C ALA A 168 -16.88 -3.51 -10.84
N LYS A 169 -17.88 -4.40 -10.92
CA LYS A 169 -17.67 -5.86 -10.87
C LYS A 169 -16.84 -6.38 -12.04
N ILE A 170 -17.10 -5.90 -13.26
CA ILE A 170 -16.31 -6.29 -14.45
C ILE A 170 -14.84 -5.91 -14.25
N PHE A 171 -14.57 -4.68 -13.82
CA PHE A 171 -13.19 -4.25 -13.56
C PHE A 171 -12.55 -5.01 -12.41
N HIS A 172 -13.30 -5.34 -11.36
CA HIS A 172 -12.83 -6.16 -10.26
C HIS A 172 -12.40 -7.55 -10.76
N THR A 173 -13.26 -8.23 -11.52
CA THR A 173 -12.94 -9.53 -12.13
C THR A 173 -11.69 -9.45 -13.02
N ASN A 174 -11.54 -8.37 -13.81
CA ASN A 174 -10.36 -8.18 -14.63
C ASN A 174 -9.07 -8.04 -13.81
N TYR A 175 -9.13 -7.38 -12.65
CA TYR A 175 -7.97 -7.30 -11.75
C TYR A 175 -7.63 -8.65 -11.12
N LEU A 176 -8.64 -9.44 -10.70
CA LEU A 176 -8.43 -10.81 -10.22
C LEU A 176 -7.78 -11.69 -11.28
N ASN A 177 -8.25 -11.63 -12.54
CA ASN A 177 -7.68 -12.37 -13.65
C ASN A 177 -6.23 -11.97 -13.98
N GLN A 178 -5.82 -10.76 -13.62
CA GLN A 178 -4.44 -10.29 -13.71
C GLN A 178 -3.60 -10.70 -12.50
N GLY A 179 -4.18 -11.35 -11.50
CA GLY A 179 -3.49 -11.82 -10.29
C GLY A 179 -3.38 -10.78 -9.17
N TYR A 180 -4.17 -9.70 -9.21
CA TYR A 180 -4.28 -8.80 -8.07
C TYR A 180 -5.20 -9.37 -6.98
N GLU A 181 -5.01 -8.98 -5.73
CA GLU A 181 -5.83 -9.41 -4.58
C GLU A 181 -7.32 -8.99 -4.69
N GLY A 182 -7.61 -8.06 -5.58
CA GLY A 182 -8.92 -7.47 -5.77
C GLY A 182 -8.82 -6.05 -6.32
N SER A 183 -9.71 -5.18 -5.89
CA SER A 183 -9.70 -3.78 -6.29
C SER A 183 -9.97 -2.81 -5.15
N ILE A 184 -9.54 -1.58 -5.36
CA ILE A 184 -9.83 -0.43 -4.51
C ILE A 184 -10.78 0.49 -5.27
N VAL A 185 -11.87 0.89 -4.63
CA VAL A 185 -12.82 1.88 -5.14
C VAL A 185 -12.64 3.18 -4.36
N ARG A 186 -12.58 4.29 -5.08
CA ARG A 186 -12.42 5.64 -4.51
C ARG A 186 -13.53 6.56 -4.99
N THR A 187 -14.03 7.40 -4.10
CA THR A 187 -14.89 8.54 -4.44
C THR A 187 -14.03 9.79 -4.63
N ASN A 188 -14.56 10.82 -5.30
CA ASN A 188 -13.82 12.06 -5.60
C ASN A 188 -13.79 13.01 -4.40
N ASP A 189 -13.51 12.50 -3.22
CA ASP A 189 -13.44 13.28 -1.99
C ASP A 189 -11.98 13.60 -1.62
N THR A 190 -11.82 14.47 -0.62
CA THR A 190 -10.53 14.79 -0.03
C THR A 190 -9.95 13.60 0.73
N TYR A 191 -8.64 13.63 1.00
CA TYR A 191 -7.97 12.57 1.73
C TYR A 191 -8.35 12.60 3.22
N ALA A 192 -8.82 11.49 3.77
CA ALA A 192 -9.14 11.36 5.18
C ALA A 192 -8.05 10.57 5.92
N CYS A 193 -7.35 11.20 6.86
CA CYS A 193 -6.29 10.56 7.65
C CYS A 193 -6.80 9.55 8.69
N LYS A 194 -7.84 8.80 8.34
CA LYS A 194 -8.54 7.79 9.15
C LYS A 194 -9.15 6.72 8.26
N ARG A 195 -9.86 5.75 8.84
CA ARG A 195 -10.73 4.86 8.06
C ARG A 195 -11.89 5.66 7.46
N SER A 196 -12.13 5.50 6.15
CA SER A 196 -13.12 6.30 5.42
C SER A 196 -13.83 5.49 4.33
N HIS A 197 -15.10 5.79 4.09
CA HIS A 197 -15.87 5.28 2.96
C HIS A 197 -15.45 5.90 1.62
N ASN A 198 -14.61 6.94 1.63
CA ASN A 198 -14.01 7.51 0.41
C ASN A 198 -12.97 6.56 -0.21
N LEU A 199 -12.55 5.54 0.56
CA LEU A 199 -11.69 4.45 0.14
C LEU A 199 -12.35 3.12 0.53
N ARG A 200 -12.60 2.24 -0.43
CA ARG A 200 -13.23 0.94 -0.19
C ARG A 200 -12.47 -0.17 -0.87
N LYS A 201 -12.35 -1.30 -0.17
CA LYS A 201 -11.78 -2.52 -0.72
C LYS A 201 -12.88 -3.42 -1.27
N PHE A 202 -12.72 -3.85 -2.50
CA PHE A 202 -13.49 -4.89 -3.13
C PHE A 202 -12.59 -6.14 -3.19
N LYS A 203 -12.90 -7.10 -2.36
CA LYS A 203 -12.15 -8.34 -2.20
C LYS A 203 -13.14 -9.47 -2.10
N ASP A 204 -12.94 -10.52 -2.87
CA ASP A 204 -13.67 -11.75 -2.72
C ASP A 204 -13.17 -12.49 -1.48
N PHE A 205 -14.09 -13.07 -0.75
CA PHE A 205 -13.80 -13.96 0.36
C PHE A 205 -14.00 -15.38 -0.16
N HIS A 206 -13.00 -16.22 0.02
CA HIS A 206 -13.13 -17.64 -0.12
C HIS A 206 -13.29 -18.22 1.28
N ASP A 207 -14.45 -18.80 1.54
CA ASP A 207 -14.67 -19.57 2.76
C ASP A 207 -14.09 -20.96 2.51
N ALA A 208 -13.34 -21.46 3.48
CA ALA A 208 -12.82 -22.84 3.50
C ALA A 208 -13.09 -23.44 4.87
N GLU A 209 -13.40 -24.72 4.88
CA GLU A 209 -13.52 -25.50 6.11
C GLU A 209 -12.22 -26.28 6.32
N ALA A 210 -11.78 -26.38 7.57
CA ALA A 210 -10.63 -27.16 7.95
C ALA A 210 -10.88 -27.85 9.30
N GLU A 211 -10.45 -29.10 9.43
CA GLU A 211 -10.49 -29.84 10.68
C GLU A 211 -9.33 -29.40 11.58
N ILE A 212 -9.63 -29.01 12.82
CA ILE A 212 -8.59 -28.69 13.82
C ILE A 212 -7.99 -29.97 14.33
N THR A 213 -6.70 -30.21 14.00
CA THR A 213 -5.94 -31.40 14.38
C THR A 213 -5.10 -31.20 15.65
N GLY A 214 -4.94 -29.94 16.09
CA GLY A 214 -4.15 -29.64 17.27
C GLY A 214 -4.00 -28.15 17.53
N TRP A 215 -3.13 -27.84 18.48
CA TRP A 215 -2.76 -26.46 18.81
C TRP A 215 -1.32 -26.37 19.31
N VAL A 216 -0.76 -25.17 19.25
CA VAL A 216 0.57 -24.86 19.78
C VAL A 216 0.43 -23.74 20.80
N GLU A 217 1.11 -23.89 21.93
CA GLU A 217 1.12 -22.87 22.97
C GLU A 217 1.75 -21.55 22.51
N GLY A 218 1.21 -20.45 23.01
CA GLY A 218 1.73 -19.11 22.75
C GLY A 218 3.10 -18.92 23.39
N LYS A 219 3.91 -18.02 22.81
CA LYS A 219 5.26 -17.68 23.31
C LYS A 219 5.27 -16.32 24.01
N GLY A 220 6.21 -16.13 24.93
CA GLY A 220 6.43 -14.87 25.65
C GLY A 220 5.21 -14.51 26.50
N LYS A 221 4.59 -13.37 26.26
CA LYS A 221 3.41 -12.88 27.01
C LYS A 221 2.14 -13.74 26.83
N ARG A 222 2.17 -14.72 25.93
CA ARG A 222 1.05 -15.61 25.62
C ARG A 222 1.26 -17.04 26.12
N ILE A 223 2.24 -17.29 26.96
CA ILE A 223 2.43 -18.58 27.65
C ILE A 223 1.17 -18.88 28.45
N GLY A 224 0.69 -20.11 28.43
CA GLY A 224 -0.56 -20.54 29.05
C GLY A 224 -1.82 -20.28 28.18
N THR A 225 -1.67 -19.78 26.95
CA THR A 225 -2.77 -19.61 26.01
C THR A 225 -2.48 -20.28 24.66
N ILE A 226 -3.51 -20.49 23.85
CA ILE A 226 -3.35 -21.03 22.48
C ILE A 226 -2.64 -19.97 21.64
N GLY A 227 -1.49 -20.31 21.07
CA GLY A 227 -0.72 -19.47 20.14
C GLY A 227 -1.17 -19.58 18.70
N LYS A 228 -1.48 -20.81 18.23
CA LYS A 228 -2.06 -21.14 16.94
C LYS A 228 -2.79 -22.47 16.99
N PHE A 229 -3.78 -22.65 16.13
CA PHE A 229 -4.35 -23.95 15.81
C PHE A 229 -3.53 -24.62 14.70
N LEU A 230 -3.47 -25.93 14.72
CA LEU A 230 -3.09 -26.78 13.59
C LEU A 230 -4.39 -27.26 12.94
N ALA A 231 -4.46 -27.19 11.64
CA ALA A 231 -5.69 -27.57 10.93
C ALA A 231 -5.32 -28.18 9.57
N VAL A 232 -6.17 -29.08 9.09
CA VAL A 232 -6.04 -29.72 7.78
C VAL A 232 -7.30 -29.41 6.98
N ASP A 233 -7.14 -28.89 5.75
CA ASP A 233 -8.25 -28.65 4.84
C ASP A 233 -8.76 -29.93 4.17
N SER A 234 -9.83 -29.81 3.34
CA SER A 234 -10.42 -30.94 2.62
C SER A 234 -9.45 -31.59 1.61
N ASP A 235 -8.40 -30.88 1.23
CA ASP A 235 -7.39 -31.35 0.26
C ASP A 235 -6.16 -31.93 0.94
N GLY A 236 -6.13 -31.97 2.28
CA GLY A 236 -5.05 -32.52 3.11
C GLY A 236 -3.87 -31.58 3.32
N ASN A 237 -4.04 -30.27 3.06
CA ASN A 237 -3.00 -29.27 3.33
C ASN A 237 -3.04 -28.84 4.81
N GLU A 238 -1.83 -28.72 5.45
CA GLU A 238 -1.65 -28.26 6.82
C GLU A 238 -1.43 -26.73 6.91
#